data_b30cf2f812508b7c72a70a521256d401
#
_entry.id   b30cf2f812508b7c72a70a521256d401
#
_cell.length_a   1.000
_cell.length_b   1.000
_cell.length_c   1.000
_cell.angle_alpha   90.00
_cell.angle_beta   90.00
_cell.angle_gamma   90.00
#
_symmetry.space_group_name_H-M   'P 1'
#
loop_
_entity.id
_entity.type
_entity.pdbx_description
1 polymer ?
#
loop_
_entity_poly.entity_id
_entity_poly.type
_entity_poly.pdbx_seq_one_letter_code
_entity_poly.pdbx_strand_id
1 'polypeptide(L)'
;LGAAAVVDSNGLLLASLGNPRVTTFLRSSAKPLQVLSFIENGGDQVYHLTSRELAIMCASHDGSDEHVEVIQAIQKKAGLLENDLMCGIHPPYNSNAQEALQKRGEAPTQNRNNCSGKHTGMLAYARMRGLPLPGYLDQGHPIQQAILATVAQMCGLPIDQVELGIDGCSAPNFAMPLYNAALGFARLCDARNLATERASACRRVVSAMMANPVMVSGRGRFDTRLMETCEGRLVAKGGAEGYYALGIMPSAIGSGSPGVGIAFKIADGDLNIRKSNGDTYNRARPAVALEILRQMGYIGQKELEALDSDFGPIRPILNPRKVVTGEARTVFTLKKEDSSQ
;
A
#
# COMPACT_ATOMS: atom_id res chain seq x y z
N LEU A 1 9.50 0.93 -19.47
CA LEU A 1 8.18 0.55 -19.98
C LEU A 1 7.27 0.16 -18.82
N GLY A 2 5.97 0.44 -18.96
CA GLY A 2 4.96 0.13 -17.94
C GLY A 2 3.57 0.51 -18.40
N ALA A 3 2.60 0.37 -17.49
CA ALA A 3 1.22 0.78 -17.70
C ALA A 3 0.67 1.46 -16.45
N ALA A 4 -0.28 2.37 -16.63
CA ALA A 4 -0.98 3.05 -15.56
C ALA A 4 -2.44 3.29 -15.91
N ALA A 5 -3.28 3.32 -14.89
CA ALA A 5 -4.68 3.73 -14.95
C ALA A 5 -4.94 4.79 -13.88
N VAL A 6 -5.66 5.84 -14.24
CA VAL A 6 -6.18 6.89 -13.36
C VAL A 6 -7.70 6.86 -13.48
N VAL A 7 -8.41 6.51 -12.44
CA VAL A 7 -9.86 6.23 -12.46
C VAL A 7 -10.54 6.97 -11.31
N ASP A 8 -11.69 7.59 -11.56
CA ASP A 8 -12.48 8.21 -10.49
C ASP A 8 -13.35 7.19 -9.73
N SER A 9 -13.96 7.63 -8.63
CA SER A 9 -14.82 6.75 -7.81
C SER A 9 -16.11 6.30 -8.49
N ASN A 10 -16.49 6.93 -9.60
CA ASN A 10 -17.65 6.55 -10.43
C ASN A 10 -17.27 5.53 -11.51
N GLY A 11 -15.97 5.25 -11.69
CA GLY A 11 -15.45 4.31 -12.68
C GLY A 11 -15.04 4.96 -14.01
N LEU A 12 -15.02 6.28 -14.10
CA LEU A 12 -14.52 6.97 -15.30
C LEU A 12 -12.98 6.87 -15.37
N LEU A 13 -12.47 6.36 -16.47
CA LEU A 13 -11.03 6.41 -16.79
C LEU A 13 -10.67 7.85 -17.16
N LEU A 14 -9.86 8.51 -16.33
CA LEU A 14 -9.45 9.90 -16.52
C LEU A 14 -8.19 10.03 -17.37
N ALA A 15 -7.26 9.09 -17.16
CA ALA A 15 -6.01 9.04 -17.93
C ALA A 15 -5.39 7.64 -17.89
N SER A 16 -4.54 7.37 -18.89
CA SER A 16 -3.84 6.09 -18.99
C SER A 16 -2.42 6.24 -19.55
N LEU A 17 -1.61 5.22 -19.28
CA LEU A 17 -0.32 4.99 -19.93
C LEU A 17 -0.24 3.52 -20.32
N GLY A 18 0.16 3.23 -21.56
CA GLY A 18 0.17 1.86 -22.06
C GLY A 18 -1.23 1.22 -22.02
N ASN A 19 -1.32 -0.04 -21.63
CA ASN A 19 -2.61 -0.73 -21.48
C ASN A 19 -3.14 -0.65 -20.04
N PRO A 20 -4.15 0.19 -19.72
CA PRO A 20 -4.72 0.30 -18.38
C PRO A 20 -5.47 -0.95 -17.93
N ARG A 21 -5.75 -1.89 -18.83
CA ARG A 21 -6.44 -3.15 -18.54
C ARG A 21 -5.50 -4.35 -18.45
N VAL A 22 -4.18 -4.13 -18.41
CA VAL A 22 -3.24 -5.23 -18.16
C VAL A 22 -3.47 -5.80 -16.77
N THR A 23 -3.66 -7.13 -16.71
CA THR A 23 -3.79 -7.87 -15.45
C THR A 23 -2.42 -8.04 -14.81
N THR A 24 -2.34 -7.73 -13.53
CA THR A 24 -1.12 -7.89 -12.74
C THR A 24 -1.45 -8.05 -11.26
N PHE A 25 -0.56 -8.70 -10.51
CA PHE A 25 -0.69 -8.83 -9.06
C PHE A 25 -0.50 -7.49 -8.35
N LEU A 26 -1.45 -7.16 -7.45
CA LEU A 26 -1.41 -5.94 -6.63
C LEU A 26 -0.29 -5.97 -5.60
N ARG A 27 0.12 -7.16 -5.20
CA ARG A 27 1.08 -7.37 -4.14
C ARG A 27 0.65 -6.62 -2.86
N SER A 28 1.59 -6.03 -2.16
CA SER A 28 1.30 -5.30 -0.91
C SER A 28 0.41 -4.06 -1.08
N SER A 29 0.10 -3.61 -2.29
CA SER A 29 -0.87 -2.53 -2.49
C SER A 29 -2.31 -2.97 -2.18
N ALA A 30 -2.60 -4.27 -2.14
CA ALA A 30 -3.93 -4.78 -1.76
C ALA A 30 -4.26 -4.59 -0.25
N LYS A 31 -3.27 -4.39 0.61
CA LYS A 31 -3.44 -4.44 2.07
C LYS A 31 -4.51 -3.49 2.63
N PRO A 32 -4.64 -2.23 2.19
CA PRO A 32 -5.72 -1.36 2.64
C PRO A 32 -7.12 -1.89 2.28
N LEU A 33 -7.26 -2.61 1.17
CA LEU A 33 -8.51 -3.25 0.78
C LEU A 33 -8.75 -4.56 1.55
N GLN A 34 -7.70 -5.31 1.88
CA GLN A 34 -7.79 -6.57 2.61
C GLN A 34 -8.30 -6.39 4.05
N VAL A 35 -7.96 -5.29 4.72
CA VAL A 35 -8.35 -5.03 6.10
C VAL A 35 -9.83 -4.61 6.23
N LEU A 36 -10.46 -4.16 5.15
CA LEU A 36 -11.82 -3.63 5.18
C LEU A 36 -12.83 -4.64 5.74
N SER A 37 -12.74 -5.93 5.35
CA SER A 37 -13.65 -6.96 5.85
C SER A 37 -13.59 -7.14 7.38
N PHE A 38 -12.43 -6.97 7.99
CA PHE A 38 -12.27 -6.99 9.44
C PHE A 38 -12.91 -5.76 10.09
N ILE A 39 -12.67 -4.56 9.53
CA ILE A 39 -13.15 -3.30 10.09
C ILE A 39 -14.66 -3.15 9.96
N GLU A 40 -15.25 -3.51 8.81
CA GLU A 40 -16.71 -3.41 8.62
C GLU A 40 -17.50 -4.40 9.49
N ASN A 41 -16.87 -5.48 9.94
CA ASN A 41 -17.42 -6.40 10.93
C ASN A 41 -17.13 -5.97 12.38
N GLY A 42 -16.66 -4.74 12.60
CA GLY A 42 -16.46 -4.17 13.94
C GLY A 42 -15.17 -4.59 14.63
N GLY A 43 -14.20 -5.15 13.91
CA GLY A 43 -12.99 -5.72 14.51
C GLY A 43 -12.13 -4.71 15.26
N ASP A 44 -12.05 -3.47 14.78
CA ASP A 44 -11.36 -2.39 15.47
C ASP A 44 -12.06 -1.96 16.77
N GLN A 45 -13.39 -2.05 16.81
CA GLN A 45 -14.19 -1.75 18.01
C GLN A 45 -14.05 -2.87 19.05
N VAL A 46 -14.15 -4.14 18.61
CA VAL A 46 -14.01 -5.32 19.49
C VAL A 46 -12.68 -5.33 20.22
N TYR A 47 -11.60 -4.98 19.53
CA TYR A 47 -10.26 -4.97 20.11
C TYR A 47 -9.79 -3.58 20.56
N HIS A 48 -10.65 -2.55 20.52
CA HIS A 48 -10.31 -1.16 20.88
C HIS A 48 -9.02 -0.70 20.20
N LEU A 49 -8.94 -0.90 18.87
CA LEU A 49 -7.74 -0.57 18.12
C LEU A 49 -7.58 0.94 17.92
N THR A 50 -6.37 1.40 18.11
CA THR A 50 -5.98 2.79 17.85
C THR A 50 -5.77 3.02 16.35
N SER A 51 -5.72 4.29 15.94
CA SER A 51 -5.39 4.69 14.56
C SER A 51 -4.03 4.16 14.10
N ARG A 52 -3.02 4.10 14.97
CA ARG A 52 -1.69 3.52 14.67
C ARG A 52 -1.77 2.01 14.38
N GLU A 53 -2.56 1.31 15.17
CA GLU A 53 -2.77 -0.13 15.02
C GLU A 53 -3.54 -0.46 13.74
N LEU A 54 -4.50 0.37 13.33
CA LEU A 54 -5.16 0.23 12.02
C LEU A 54 -4.20 0.49 10.85
N ALA A 55 -3.38 1.53 10.94
CA ALA A 55 -2.42 1.88 9.90
C ALA A 55 -1.41 0.75 9.65
N ILE A 56 -0.90 0.09 10.70
CA ILE A 56 0.06 -0.99 10.54
C ILE A 56 -0.54 -2.26 9.92
N MET A 57 -1.85 -2.48 10.04
CA MET A 57 -2.52 -3.57 9.33
C MET A 57 -2.53 -3.36 7.81
N CYS A 58 -2.41 -2.10 7.33
CA CYS A 58 -2.28 -1.74 5.92
C CYS A 58 -0.81 -1.71 5.44
N ALA A 59 0.15 -1.96 6.32
CA ALA A 59 1.55 -1.65 6.12
C ALA A 59 2.34 -2.65 5.26
N SER A 60 3.40 -2.11 4.67
CA SER A 60 4.63 -2.83 4.36
C SER A 60 5.76 -2.14 5.13
N HIS A 61 5.73 -2.31 6.45
CA HIS A 61 6.60 -1.59 7.37
C HIS A 61 8.07 -2.05 7.27
N ASP A 62 8.97 -1.24 7.80
CA ASP A 62 10.39 -1.51 7.70
C ASP A 62 10.95 -2.40 8.85
N GLY A 63 10.11 -2.82 9.78
CA GLY A 63 10.50 -3.71 10.88
C GLY A 63 11.27 -3.01 12.01
N SER A 64 11.14 -1.70 12.18
CA SER A 64 11.69 -0.96 13.32
C SER A 64 11.06 -1.41 14.66
N ASP A 65 11.69 -1.07 15.77
CA ASP A 65 11.16 -1.40 17.11
C ASP A 65 9.78 -0.78 17.31
N GLU A 66 9.55 0.44 16.85
CA GLU A 66 8.26 1.13 16.90
C GLU A 66 7.14 0.33 16.19
N HIS A 67 7.43 -0.33 15.07
CA HIS A 67 6.48 -1.20 14.38
C HIS A 67 6.19 -2.47 15.17
N VAL A 68 7.25 -3.10 15.71
CA VAL A 68 7.12 -4.33 16.51
C VAL A 68 6.26 -4.07 17.75
N GLU A 69 6.48 -2.97 18.46
CA GLU A 69 5.68 -2.58 19.65
C GLU A 69 4.18 -2.46 19.32
N VAL A 70 3.84 -1.82 18.21
CA VAL A 70 2.45 -1.67 17.78
C VAL A 70 1.83 -3.02 17.41
N ILE A 71 2.57 -3.90 16.73
CA ILE A 71 2.10 -5.26 16.39
C ILE A 71 1.85 -6.08 17.66
N GLN A 72 2.79 -6.05 18.61
CA GLN A 72 2.65 -6.73 19.90
C GLN A 72 1.45 -6.21 20.71
N ALA A 73 1.17 -4.91 20.65
CA ALA A 73 -0.01 -4.33 21.27
C ALA A 73 -1.32 -4.91 20.69
N ILE A 74 -1.41 -5.07 19.37
CA ILE A 74 -2.57 -5.72 18.73
C ILE A 74 -2.66 -7.19 19.14
N GLN A 75 -1.53 -7.92 19.10
CA GLN A 75 -1.46 -9.33 19.50
C GLN A 75 -1.97 -9.51 20.93
N LYS A 76 -1.53 -8.66 21.85
CA LYS A 76 -2.00 -8.68 23.24
C LYS A 76 -3.51 -8.46 23.35
N LYS A 77 -4.06 -7.47 22.66
CA LYS A 77 -5.50 -7.17 22.65
C LYS A 77 -6.34 -8.31 22.08
N ALA A 78 -5.83 -8.98 21.03
CA ALA A 78 -6.53 -10.07 20.37
C ALA A 78 -6.23 -11.46 20.95
N GLY A 79 -5.38 -11.56 22.00
CA GLY A 79 -4.98 -12.83 22.59
C GLY A 79 -4.17 -13.72 21.63
N LEU A 80 -3.37 -13.10 20.76
CA LEU A 80 -2.52 -13.77 19.76
C LEU A 80 -1.07 -13.86 20.23
N LEU A 81 -0.36 -14.87 19.74
CA LEU A 81 1.08 -15.03 19.94
C LEU A 81 1.83 -14.73 18.65
N GLU A 82 3.08 -14.32 18.75
CA GLU A 82 3.93 -14.16 17.57
C GLU A 82 4.06 -15.45 16.77
N ASN A 83 4.09 -16.60 17.43
CA ASN A 83 4.17 -17.91 16.78
C ASN A 83 2.91 -18.30 15.98
N ASP A 84 1.79 -17.57 16.14
CA ASP A 84 0.61 -17.76 15.29
C ASP A 84 0.83 -17.20 13.88
N LEU A 85 1.80 -16.30 13.71
CA LEU A 85 2.12 -15.69 12.42
C LEU A 85 2.74 -16.72 11.47
N MET A 86 2.29 -16.72 10.22
CA MET A 86 2.83 -17.58 9.16
C MET A 86 3.44 -16.76 8.01
N CYS A 87 3.86 -15.52 8.29
CA CYS A 87 4.42 -14.61 7.27
C CYS A 87 5.90 -14.90 6.93
N GLY A 88 6.55 -15.78 7.69
CA GLY A 88 7.98 -16.04 7.59
C GLY A 88 8.83 -14.93 8.23
N ILE A 89 10.13 -15.14 8.21
CA ILE A 89 11.13 -14.27 8.83
C ILE A 89 12.03 -13.70 7.74
N HIS A 90 12.31 -12.41 7.81
CA HIS A 90 13.37 -11.75 7.04
C HIS A 90 14.01 -10.63 7.88
N PRO A 91 15.25 -10.23 7.57
CA PRO A 91 15.87 -9.07 8.23
C PRO A 91 14.99 -7.83 8.08
N PRO A 92 14.91 -6.96 9.10
CA PRO A 92 14.19 -5.69 8.96
C PRO A 92 14.79 -4.86 7.82
N TYR A 93 13.93 -4.13 7.10
CA TYR A 93 14.38 -3.18 6.08
C TYR A 93 14.96 -1.90 6.69
N ASN A 94 14.68 -1.65 7.97
CA ASN A 94 15.28 -0.56 8.74
C ASN A 94 16.70 -0.94 9.11
N SER A 95 17.69 -0.23 8.57
CA SER A 95 19.12 -0.50 8.79
C SER A 95 19.51 -0.37 10.26
N ASN A 96 18.99 0.62 10.98
CA ASN A 96 19.29 0.81 12.39
C ASN A 96 18.76 -0.35 13.23
N ALA A 97 17.55 -0.84 12.95
CA ALA A 97 16.99 -2.00 13.63
C ALA A 97 17.81 -3.27 13.31
N GLN A 98 18.25 -3.45 12.07
CA GLN A 98 19.10 -4.56 11.67
C GLN A 98 20.44 -4.55 12.42
N GLU A 99 21.11 -3.39 12.46
CA GLU A 99 22.37 -3.23 13.20
C GLU A 99 22.20 -3.44 14.70
N ALA A 100 21.10 -2.95 15.28
CA ALA A 100 20.81 -3.14 16.70
C ALA A 100 20.65 -4.62 17.04
N LEU A 101 19.93 -5.39 16.22
CA LEU A 101 19.82 -6.85 16.39
C LEU A 101 21.17 -7.54 16.31
N GLN A 102 21.98 -7.20 15.30
CA GLN A 102 23.32 -7.76 15.14
C GLN A 102 24.24 -7.48 16.34
N LYS A 103 24.23 -6.24 16.87
CA LYS A 103 25.01 -5.86 18.05
C LYS A 103 24.60 -6.63 19.32
N ARG A 104 23.32 -7.01 19.42
CA ARG A 104 22.81 -7.81 20.55
C ARG A 104 22.93 -9.32 20.32
N GLY A 105 23.39 -9.76 19.15
CA GLY A 105 23.44 -11.18 18.78
C GLY A 105 22.05 -11.80 18.61
N GLU A 106 21.01 -10.99 18.32
CA GLU A 106 19.62 -11.42 18.19
C GLU A 106 19.27 -11.68 16.72
N ALA A 107 18.54 -12.76 16.46
CA ALA A 107 17.94 -13.01 15.16
C ALA A 107 16.62 -12.22 15.00
N PRO A 108 16.27 -11.79 13.77
CA PRO A 108 14.96 -11.22 13.53
C PRO A 108 13.85 -12.27 13.76
N THR A 109 12.69 -11.81 14.17
CA THR A 109 11.50 -12.65 14.39
C THR A 109 10.39 -12.33 13.39
N GLN A 110 9.28 -13.06 13.46
CA GLN A 110 8.15 -12.86 12.54
C GLN A 110 7.52 -11.46 12.67
N ASN A 111 7.52 -10.85 13.86
CA ASN A 111 7.02 -9.49 14.06
C ASN A 111 7.81 -8.44 13.25
N ARG A 112 9.05 -8.71 12.86
CA ARG A 112 9.86 -7.85 12.00
C ARG A 112 9.58 -7.99 10.52
N ASN A 113 8.85 -9.03 10.12
CA ASN A 113 8.42 -9.19 8.73
C ASN A 113 7.51 -8.02 8.32
N ASN A 114 7.76 -7.43 7.16
CA ASN A 114 7.03 -6.25 6.66
C ASN A 114 5.51 -6.47 6.47
N CYS A 115 5.05 -7.71 6.56
CA CYS A 115 3.64 -8.08 6.45
C CYS A 115 3.00 -8.47 7.78
N SER A 116 3.77 -8.51 8.90
CA SER A 116 3.29 -9.01 10.19
C SER A 116 2.06 -8.26 10.71
N GLY A 117 1.94 -6.95 10.47
CA GLY A 117 0.74 -6.18 10.79
C GLY A 117 -0.51 -6.70 10.06
N LYS A 118 -0.42 -6.96 8.75
CA LYS A 118 -1.51 -7.59 7.98
C LYS A 118 -1.87 -8.97 8.53
N HIS A 119 -0.88 -9.80 8.82
CA HIS A 119 -1.09 -11.15 9.35
C HIS A 119 -1.73 -11.12 10.73
N THR A 120 -1.30 -10.22 11.60
CA THR A 120 -1.94 -9.98 12.91
C THR A 120 -3.41 -9.57 12.74
N GLY A 121 -3.72 -8.70 11.76
CA GLY A 121 -5.10 -8.32 11.43
C GLY A 121 -5.95 -9.50 10.95
N MET A 122 -5.41 -10.38 10.10
CA MET A 122 -6.08 -11.60 9.64
C MET A 122 -6.36 -12.57 10.78
N LEU A 123 -5.39 -12.78 11.67
CA LEU A 123 -5.54 -13.63 12.85
C LEU A 123 -6.55 -13.04 13.85
N ALA A 124 -6.51 -11.73 14.09
CA ALA A 124 -7.49 -11.04 14.92
C ALA A 124 -8.92 -11.20 14.36
N TYR A 125 -9.06 -11.14 13.02
CA TYR A 125 -10.34 -11.38 12.35
C TYR A 125 -10.82 -12.83 12.52
N ALA A 126 -9.94 -13.81 12.36
CA ALA A 126 -10.28 -15.22 12.60
C ALA A 126 -10.69 -15.44 14.07
N ARG A 127 -9.94 -14.90 15.01
CA ARG A 127 -10.23 -14.98 16.46
C ARG A 127 -11.58 -14.36 16.81
N MET A 128 -11.86 -13.16 16.30
CA MET A 128 -13.14 -12.46 16.52
C MET A 128 -14.34 -13.30 16.05
N ARG A 129 -14.16 -14.04 14.97
CA ARG A 129 -15.20 -14.89 14.39
C ARG A 129 -15.25 -16.30 14.95
N GLY A 130 -14.44 -16.62 15.96
CA GLY A 130 -14.36 -17.97 16.54
C GLY A 130 -13.85 -19.02 15.55
N LEU A 131 -13.07 -18.62 14.55
CA LEU A 131 -12.52 -19.52 13.52
C LEU A 131 -11.14 -20.04 13.94
N PRO A 132 -10.70 -21.21 13.42
CA PRO A 132 -9.36 -21.74 13.65
C PRO A 132 -8.29 -20.74 13.20
N LEU A 133 -7.22 -20.57 13.99
CA LEU A 133 -6.06 -19.78 13.59
C LEU A 133 -5.13 -20.53 12.63
N PRO A 134 -4.83 -21.84 12.87
CA PRO A 134 -4.09 -22.63 11.87
C PRO A 134 -4.82 -22.63 10.52
N GLY A 135 -4.06 -22.52 9.43
CA GLY A 135 -4.62 -22.49 8.06
C GLY A 135 -5.28 -21.15 7.67
N TYR A 136 -5.14 -20.07 8.47
CA TYR A 136 -5.75 -18.76 8.14
C TYR A 136 -5.29 -18.18 6.79
N LEU A 137 -4.23 -18.70 6.19
CA LEU A 137 -3.75 -18.32 4.85
C LEU A 137 -4.36 -19.15 3.73
N ASP A 138 -5.03 -20.27 4.04
CA ASP A 138 -5.62 -21.12 3.02
C ASP A 138 -6.72 -20.36 2.28
N GLN A 139 -6.72 -20.45 0.97
CA GLN A 139 -7.71 -19.74 0.13
C GLN A 139 -9.15 -20.11 0.51
N GLY A 140 -9.40 -21.35 0.95
CA GLY A 140 -10.70 -21.82 1.43
C GLY A 140 -11.07 -21.37 2.83
N HIS A 141 -10.16 -20.75 3.60
CA HIS A 141 -10.45 -20.29 4.94
C HIS A 141 -11.49 -19.16 4.92
N PRO A 142 -12.51 -19.15 5.81
CA PRO A 142 -13.60 -18.19 5.74
C PRO A 142 -13.16 -16.71 5.75
N ILE A 143 -12.07 -16.36 6.46
CA ILE A 143 -11.57 -14.97 6.42
C ILE A 143 -10.97 -14.63 5.06
N GLN A 144 -10.29 -15.57 4.38
CA GLN A 144 -9.72 -15.30 3.06
C GLN A 144 -10.81 -15.17 2.01
N GLN A 145 -11.90 -15.93 2.11
CA GLN A 145 -13.08 -15.77 1.27
C GLN A 145 -13.76 -14.42 1.49
N ALA A 146 -13.89 -13.96 2.74
CA ALA A 146 -14.42 -12.64 3.05
C ALA A 146 -13.51 -11.51 2.51
N ILE A 147 -12.20 -11.65 2.62
CA ILE A 147 -11.22 -10.70 2.07
C ILE A 147 -11.32 -10.67 0.55
N LEU A 148 -11.36 -11.81 -0.12
CA LEU A 148 -11.48 -11.90 -1.58
C LEU A 148 -12.76 -11.23 -2.07
N ALA A 149 -13.90 -11.52 -1.44
CA ALA A 149 -15.18 -10.90 -1.77
C ALA A 149 -15.13 -9.36 -1.61
N THR A 150 -14.49 -8.89 -0.54
CA THR A 150 -14.30 -7.46 -0.28
C THR A 150 -13.42 -6.80 -1.34
N VAL A 151 -12.28 -7.40 -1.68
CA VAL A 151 -11.37 -6.90 -2.71
C VAL A 151 -12.06 -6.86 -4.08
N ALA A 152 -12.75 -7.93 -4.46
CA ALA A 152 -13.50 -8.02 -5.72
C ALA A 152 -14.56 -6.91 -5.82
N GLN A 153 -15.38 -6.73 -4.78
CA GLN A 153 -16.42 -5.70 -4.74
C GLN A 153 -15.84 -4.28 -4.81
N MET A 154 -14.78 -3.99 -4.05
CA MET A 154 -14.12 -2.68 -4.09
C MET A 154 -13.57 -2.36 -5.47
N CYS A 155 -13.01 -3.35 -6.14
CA CYS A 155 -12.42 -3.22 -7.47
C CYS A 155 -13.44 -3.37 -8.62
N GLY A 156 -14.73 -3.59 -8.32
CA GLY A 156 -15.80 -3.68 -9.32
C GLY A 156 -15.67 -4.90 -10.23
N LEU A 157 -15.25 -6.04 -9.68
CA LEU A 157 -15.11 -7.30 -10.39
C LEU A 157 -16.01 -8.38 -9.79
N PRO A 158 -16.55 -9.30 -10.59
CA PRO A 158 -17.00 -10.60 -10.12
C PRO A 158 -15.86 -11.33 -9.40
N ILE A 159 -16.20 -12.09 -8.37
CA ILE A 159 -15.19 -12.76 -7.52
C ILE A 159 -14.34 -13.77 -8.31
N ASP A 160 -14.93 -14.44 -9.29
CA ASP A 160 -14.31 -15.43 -10.19
C ASP A 160 -13.38 -14.80 -11.24
N GLN A 161 -13.40 -13.47 -11.41
CA GLN A 161 -12.50 -12.73 -12.28
C GLN A 161 -11.26 -12.19 -11.54
N VAL A 162 -11.17 -12.38 -10.23
CA VAL A 162 -9.98 -12.06 -9.46
C VAL A 162 -9.06 -13.29 -9.43
N GLU A 163 -7.94 -13.22 -10.15
CA GLU A 163 -6.98 -14.31 -10.14
C GLU A 163 -6.20 -14.32 -8.82
N LEU A 164 -5.96 -15.51 -8.28
CA LEU A 164 -5.27 -15.70 -7.02
C LEU A 164 -3.88 -16.30 -7.23
N GLY A 165 -2.91 -15.77 -6.49
CA GLY A 165 -1.58 -16.33 -6.34
C GLY A 165 -1.16 -16.35 -4.88
N ILE A 166 0.06 -16.77 -4.60
CA ILE A 166 0.66 -16.76 -3.27
C ILE A 166 1.70 -15.65 -3.22
N ASP A 167 1.57 -14.74 -2.25
CA ASP A 167 2.54 -13.68 -2.02
C ASP A 167 3.79 -14.20 -1.28
N GLY A 168 4.87 -13.41 -1.28
CA GLY A 168 6.11 -13.74 -0.57
C GLY A 168 5.95 -13.95 0.95
N CYS A 169 4.86 -13.48 1.54
CA CYS A 169 4.49 -13.75 2.94
C CYS A 169 3.50 -14.92 3.10
N SER A 170 3.33 -15.74 2.08
CA SER A 170 2.43 -16.91 2.02
C SER A 170 0.93 -16.60 2.01
N ALA A 171 0.51 -15.33 2.14
CA ALA A 171 -0.91 -14.97 2.06
C ALA A 171 -1.40 -14.93 0.60
N PRO A 172 -2.72 -15.11 0.35
CA PRO A 172 -3.31 -14.90 -0.96
C PRO A 172 -3.00 -13.50 -1.51
N ASN A 173 -2.70 -13.44 -2.80
CA ASN A 173 -2.39 -12.25 -3.56
C ASN A 173 -3.35 -12.19 -4.75
N PHE A 174 -3.81 -11.01 -5.10
CA PHE A 174 -4.88 -10.76 -6.06
C PHE A 174 -4.30 -10.17 -7.34
N ALA A 175 -4.65 -10.74 -8.50
CA ALA A 175 -4.35 -10.17 -9.79
C ALA A 175 -5.64 -9.72 -10.48
N MET A 176 -5.56 -8.55 -11.10
CA MET A 176 -6.66 -7.92 -11.82
C MET A 176 -6.13 -6.83 -12.74
N PRO A 177 -6.95 -6.30 -13.67
CA PRO A 177 -6.58 -5.14 -14.47
C PRO A 177 -6.23 -3.92 -13.60
N LEU A 178 -5.25 -3.13 -14.04
CA LEU A 178 -4.85 -1.88 -13.35
C LEU A 178 -6.03 -0.92 -13.15
N TYR A 179 -6.92 -0.83 -14.14
CA TYR A 179 -8.15 -0.05 -14.06
C TYR A 179 -8.98 -0.42 -12.82
N ASN A 180 -9.19 -1.71 -12.59
CA ASN A 180 -10.01 -2.19 -11.46
C ASN A 180 -9.32 -1.94 -10.11
N ALA A 181 -8.02 -2.10 -10.05
CA ALA A 181 -7.24 -1.76 -8.86
C ALA A 181 -7.28 -0.25 -8.56
N ALA A 182 -7.17 0.60 -9.58
CA ALA A 182 -7.33 2.05 -9.45
C ALA A 182 -8.74 2.40 -8.95
N LEU A 183 -9.79 1.79 -9.51
CA LEU A 183 -11.17 1.96 -9.02
C LEU A 183 -11.31 1.59 -7.54
N GLY A 184 -10.67 0.50 -7.10
CA GLY A 184 -10.65 0.09 -5.70
C GLY A 184 -10.07 1.17 -4.78
N PHE A 185 -8.99 1.83 -5.19
CA PHE A 185 -8.38 2.93 -4.45
C PHE A 185 -9.19 4.24 -4.53
N ALA A 186 -9.84 4.51 -5.67
CA ALA A 186 -10.77 5.63 -5.78
C ALA A 186 -11.94 5.49 -4.78
N ARG A 187 -12.58 4.30 -4.73
CA ARG A 187 -13.67 3.99 -3.80
C ARG A 187 -13.20 3.94 -2.34
N LEU A 188 -11.97 3.54 -2.08
CA LEU A 188 -11.39 3.59 -0.73
C LEU A 188 -11.36 5.03 -0.19
N CYS A 189 -10.98 5.99 -1.03
CA CYS A 189 -10.91 7.40 -0.66
C CYS A 189 -12.25 8.12 -0.76
N ASP A 190 -13.13 7.69 -1.66
CA ASP A 190 -14.46 8.27 -1.88
C ASP A 190 -15.53 7.18 -1.84
N ALA A 191 -15.97 6.89 -0.63
CA ALA A 191 -16.88 5.80 -0.35
C ALA A 191 -18.39 6.18 -0.41
N ARG A 192 -18.74 7.34 -1.01
CA ARG A 192 -20.11 7.87 -0.99
C ARG A 192 -21.16 6.94 -1.61
N ASN A 193 -20.75 6.09 -2.54
CA ASN A 193 -21.63 5.15 -3.26
C ASN A 193 -21.52 3.71 -2.72
N LEU A 194 -20.91 3.51 -1.54
CA LEU A 194 -20.78 2.21 -0.90
C LEU A 194 -21.82 2.05 0.23
N ALA A 195 -22.11 0.80 0.61
CA ALA A 195 -22.92 0.51 1.79
C ALA A 195 -22.32 1.18 3.05
N THR A 196 -23.16 1.55 3.99
CA THR A 196 -22.81 2.36 5.17
C THR A 196 -21.62 1.80 5.96
N GLU A 197 -21.62 0.49 6.21
CA GLU A 197 -20.58 -0.20 6.97
C GLU A 197 -19.23 -0.18 6.20
N ARG A 198 -19.28 -0.47 4.90
CA ARG A 198 -18.12 -0.41 4.02
C ARG A 198 -17.57 1.02 3.91
N ALA A 199 -18.45 2.00 3.73
CA ALA A 199 -18.07 3.41 3.68
C ALA A 199 -17.42 3.87 4.99
N SER A 200 -17.95 3.43 6.14
CA SER A 200 -17.37 3.70 7.45
C SER A 200 -15.98 3.06 7.60
N ALA A 201 -15.81 1.80 7.17
CA ALA A 201 -14.53 1.11 7.20
C ALA A 201 -13.49 1.81 6.32
N CYS A 202 -13.85 2.22 5.10
CA CYS A 202 -12.98 2.98 4.20
C CYS A 202 -12.47 4.28 4.86
N ARG A 203 -13.39 5.08 5.42
CA ARG A 203 -13.00 6.33 6.11
C ARG A 203 -12.03 6.09 7.26
N ARG A 204 -12.26 5.05 8.08
CA ARG A 204 -11.38 4.69 9.20
C ARG A 204 -9.99 4.26 8.72
N VAL A 205 -9.91 3.42 7.69
CA VAL A 205 -8.66 2.97 7.09
C VAL A 205 -7.87 4.14 6.50
N VAL A 206 -8.51 4.98 5.68
CA VAL A 206 -7.88 6.14 5.05
C VAL A 206 -7.39 7.14 6.10
N SER A 207 -8.23 7.47 7.08
CA SER A 207 -7.86 8.36 8.18
C SER A 207 -6.69 7.82 8.98
N ALA A 208 -6.67 6.51 9.27
CA ALA A 208 -5.58 5.87 10.00
C ALA A 208 -4.26 5.93 9.22
N MET A 209 -4.28 5.62 7.91
CA MET A 209 -3.09 5.68 7.06
C MET A 209 -2.52 7.09 6.96
N MET A 210 -3.37 8.10 6.71
CA MET A 210 -2.94 9.50 6.58
C MET A 210 -2.45 10.10 7.90
N ALA A 211 -3.04 9.71 9.03
CA ALA A 211 -2.62 10.18 10.36
C ALA A 211 -1.34 9.49 10.85
N ASN A 212 -0.99 8.32 10.30
CA ASN A 212 0.15 7.53 10.75
C ASN A 212 0.99 6.99 9.58
N PRO A 213 1.54 7.84 8.70
CA PRO A 213 2.27 7.40 7.51
C PRO A 213 3.49 6.54 7.84
N VAL A 214 4.16 6.82 8.97
CA VAL A 214 5.31 6.04 9.46
C VAL A 214 4.91 4.59 9.69
N MET A 215 3.72 4.34 10.25
CA MET A 215 3.23 2.98 10.48
C MET A 215 2.97 2.22 9.18
N VAL A 216 2.63 2.91 8.08
CA VAL A 216 2.35 2.29 6.77
C VAL A 216 3.60 1.77 6.09
N SER A 217 4.74 2.45 6.26
CA SER A 217 5.96 2.12 5.50
C SER A 217 7.25 2.18 6.34
N GLY A 218 7.46 3.25 7.10
CA GLY A 218 8.67 3.54 7.87
C GLY A 218 9.19 4.95 7.62
N ARG A 219 9.99 5.47 8.54
CA ARG A 219 10.52 6.83 8.48
C ARG A 219 11.39 7.04 7.22
N GLY A 220 11.19 8.16 6.54
CA GLY A 220 11.95 8.53 5.35
C GLY A 220 11.67 7.69 4.10
N ARG A 221 10.78 6.72 4.15
CA ARG A 221 10.38 5.93 2.96
C ARG A 221 9.37 6.70 2.11
N PHE A 222 9.29 6.37 0.84
CA PHE A 222 8.51 7.15 -0.14
C PHE A 222 7.02 7.26 0.22
N ASP A 223 6.35 6.16 0.57
CA ASP A 223 4.93 6.20 0.93
C ASP A 223 4.70 7.15 2.13
N THR A 224 5.58 7.11 3.13
CA THR A 224 5.54 7.99 4.31
C THR A 224 5.73 9.44 3.90
N ARG A 225 6.83 9.73 3.19
CA ARG A 225 7.16 11.10 2.77
C ARG A 225 6.10 11.73 1.87
N LEU A 226 5.53 10.93 0.96
CA LEU A 226 4.47 11.39 0.06
C LEU A 226 3.20 11.75 0.83
N MET A 227 2.74 10.89 1.76
CA MET A 227 1.56 11.16 2.58
C MET A 227 1.77 12.34 3.54
N GLU A 228 2.96 12.48 4.14
CA GLU A 228 3.33 13.63 4.98
C GLU A 228 3.31 14.94 4.16
N THR A 229 3.92 14.96 2.98
CA THR A 229 4.00 16.15 2.13
C THR A 229 2.63 16.57 1.58
N CYS A 230 1.76 15.60 1.30
CA CYS A 230 0.42 15.88 0.75
C CYS A 230 -0.67 16.09 1.81
N GLU A 231 -0.36 16.03 3.09
CA GLU A 231 -1.19 16.45 4.24
C GLU A 231 -2.70 16.16 4.10
N GLY A 232 -3.09 14.87 4.21
CA GLY A 232 -4.50 14.46 4.19
C GLY A 232 -5.16 14.46 2.80
N ARG A 233 -4.43 14.74 1.71
CA ARG A 233 -4.98 14.75 0.34
C ARG A 233 -4.92 13.42 -0.37
N LEU A 234 -4.07 12.49 0.10
CA LEU A 234 -3.92 11.18 -0.54
C LEU A 234 -3.46 10.09 0.43
N VAL A 235 -3.71 8.85 0.04
CA VAL A 235 -3.07 7.66 0.59
C VAL A 235 -2.18 7.01 -0.46
N ALA A 236 -1.06 6.45 0.00
CA ALA A 236 -0.07 5.81 -0.85
C ALA A 236 0.24 4.40 -0.35
N LYS A 237 0.33 3.43 -1.26
CA LYS A 237 0.71 2.07 -0.91
C LYS A 237 1.54 1.40 -1.99
N GLY A 238 2.81 1.18 -1.69
CA GLY A 238 3.72 0.44 -2.55
C GLY A 238 3.44 -1.06 -2.55
N GLY A 239 3.49 -1.67 -3.73
CA GLY A 239 3.54 -3.12 -3.95
C GLY A 239 4.95 -3.57 -4.35
N ALA A 240 5.23 -4.87 -4.33
CA ALA A 240 6.45 -5.43 -4.87
C ALA A 240 6.43 -5.41 -6.42
N GLU A 241 7.60 -5.67 -7.03
CA GLU A 241 7.73 -5.86 -8.48
C GLU A 241 7.25 -4.66 -9.32
N GLY A 242 7.57 -3.44 -8.88
CA GLY A 242 7.23 -2.23 -9.64
C GLY A 242 5.75 -1.87 -9.63
N TYR A 243 4.95 -2.45 -8.75
CA TYR A 243 3.55 -2.08 -8.57
C TYR A 243 3.39 -0.93 -7.56
N TYR A 244 2.47 -0.03 -7.83
CA TYR A 244 2.12 1.07 -6.91
C TYR A 244 0.65 1.45 -7.04
N ALA A 245 0.04 1.83 -5.92
CA ALA A 245 -1.31 2.35 -5.90
C ALA A 245 -1.42 3.59 -5.00
N LEU A 246 -2.25 4.53 -5.45
CA LEU A 246 -2.56 5.79 -4.78
C LEU A 246 -4.07 5.99 -4.75
N GLY A 247 -4.55 6.61 -3.71
CA GLY A 247 -5.92 7.11 -3.63
C GLY A 247 -5.91 8.59 -3.28
N ILE A 248 -6.58 9.40 -4.08
CA ILE A 248 -6.71 10.85 -3.93
C ILE A 248 -8.06 11.14 -3.29
N MET A 249 -8.06 11.96 -2.25
CA MET A 249 -9.29 12.33 -1.55
C MET A 249 -10.23 13.17 -2.42
N PRO A 250 -11.54 13.05 -2.23
CA PRO A 250 -12.50 13.93 -2.90
C PRO A 250 -12.18 15.40 -2.60
N SER A 251 -12.44 16.25 -3.57
CA SER A 251 -12.18 17.70 -3.50
C SER A 251 -10.70 18.11 -3.39
N ALA A 252 -9.75 17.18 -3.58
CA ALA A 252 -8.32 17.47 -3.52
C ALA A 252 -7.84 18.46 -4.60
N ILE A 253 -8.55 18.55 -5.73
CA ILE A 253 -8.22 19.45 -6.86
C ILE A 253 -9.32 20.48 -7.17
N GLY A 254 -10.42 20.46 -6.44
CA GLY A 254 -11.53 21.39 -6.63
C GLY A 254 -12.76 20.92 -5.88
N SER A 255 -13.58 21.87 -5.43
CA SER A 255 -14.81 21.56 -4.70
C SER A 255 -15.71 20.63 -5.49
N GLY A 256 -16.13 19.52 -4.88
CA GLY A 256 -17.02 18.54 -5.48
C GLY A 256 -16.36 17.53 -6.40
N SER A 257 -15.03 17.61 -6.66
CA SER A 257 -14.35 16.57 -7.44
C SER A 257 -14.46 15.20 -6.75
N PRO A 258 -14.67 14.11 -7.52
CA PRO A 258 -14.70 12.77 -6.95
C PRO A 258 -13.31 12.35 -6.44
N GLY A 259 -13.28 11.34 -5.58
CA GLY A 259 -12.05 10.66 -5.25
C GLY A 259 -11.48 9.94 -6.46
N VAL A 260 -10.16 9.83 -6.53
CA VAL A 260 -9.46 9.22 -7.67
C VAL A 260 -8.50 8.17 -7.19
N GLY A 261 -8.44 7.06 -7.90
CA GLY A 261 -7.44 6.02 -7.73
C GLY A 261 -6.45 6.00 -8.89
N ILE A 262 -5.22 5.68 -8.55
CA ILE A 262 -4.13 5.50 -9.51
C ILE A 262 -3.51 4.15 -9.24
N ALA A 263 -3.34 3.33 -10.27
CA ALA A 263 -2.57 2.10 -10.18
C ALA A 263 -1.61 2.02 -11.36
N PHE A 264 -0.36 1.63 -11.11
CA PHE A 264 0.60 1.45 -12.19
C PHE A 264 1.55 0.28 -11.92
N LYS A 265 2.08 -0.25 -13.01
CA LYS A 265 3.06 -1.33 -13.04
C LYS A 265 4.24 -0.95 -13.92
N ILE A 266 5.45 -1.09 -13.38
CA ILE A 266 6.70 -0.95 -14.13
C ILE A 266 7.12 -2.34 -14.61
N ALA A 267 7.35 -2.49 -15.92
CA ALA A 267 7.49 -3.80 -16.57
C ALA A 267 8.73 -4.59 -16.12
N ASP A 268 9.83 -3.90 -15.75
CA ASP A 268 11.06 -4.55 -15.29
C ASP A 268 11.07 -4.90 -13.78
N GLY A 269 9.95 -4.67 -13.10
CA GLY A 269 9.78 -4.98 -11.68
C GLY A 269 10.39 -3.97 -10.72
N ASP A 270 11.05 -2.91 -11.22
CA ASP A 270 11.65 -1.84 -10.40
C ASP A 270 12.42 -2.35 -9.18
N LEU A 271 13.40 -3.21 -9.42
CA LEU A 271 14.19 -3.84 -8.38
C LEU A 271 14.80 -2.78 -7.44
N ASN A 272 14.78 -3.08 -6.16
CA ASN A 272 15.37 -2.22 -5.14
C ASN A 272 16.88 -2.05 -5.37
N ILE A 273 17.34 -0.82 -5.26
CA ILE A 273 18.76 -0.48 -5.25
C ILE A 273 19.19 -0.27 -3.80
N ARG A 274 20.34 -0.83 -3.42
CA ARG A 274 20.90 -0.63 -2.09
C ARG A 274 21.74 0.66 -2.07
N LYS A 275 21.43 1.56 -1.13
CA LYS A 275 22.25 2.75 -0.86
C LYS A 275 23.56 2.36 -0.17
N SER A 276 24.56 3.25 -0.18
CA SER A 276 25.84 3.07 0.51
C SER A 276 25.69 2.95 2.03
N ASN A 277 24.61 3.49 2.61
CA ASN A 277 24.26 3.36 4.04
C ASN A 277 23.51 2.06 4.37
N GLY A 278 23.31 1.18 3.40
CA GLY A 278 22.60 -0.09 3.59
C GLY A 278 21.11 -0.06 3.31
N ASP A 279 20.48 1.11 3.27
CA ASP A 279 19.06 1.25 2.95
C ASP A 279 18.75 0.81 1.52
N THR A 280 17.56 0.29 1.32
CA THR A 280 17.04 -0.04 -0.02
C THR A 280 16.01 0.97 -0.46
N TYR A 281 16.06 1.37 -1.72
CA TYR A 281 15.06 2.23 -2.32
C TYR A 281 14.66 1.75 -3.71
N ASN A 282 13.46 2.14 -4.12
CA ASN A 282 12.96 1.83 -5.45
C ASN A 282 13.56 2.77 -6.49
N ARG A 283 14.00 2.20 -7.60
CA ARG A 283 14.67 2.94 -8.67
C ARG A 283 13.73 3.93 -9.37
N ALA A 284 12.52 3.50 -9.74
CA ALA A 284 11.66 4.23 -10.64
C ALA A 284 10.27 4.55 -10.06
N ARG A 285 9.71 3.71 -9.18
CA ARG A 285 8.34 3.91 -8.64
C ARG A 285 8.08 5.31 -8.08
N PRO A 286 8.97 5.90 -7.25
CA PRO A 286 8.75 7.26 -6.76
C PRO A 286 8.64 8.28 -7.88
N ALA A 287 9.60 8.28 -8.82
CA ALA A 287 9.61 9.22 -9.94
C ALA A 287 8.38 9.07 -10.83
N VAL A 288 7.94 7.85 -11.11
CA VAL A 288 6.72 7.58 -11.90
C VAL A 288 5.48 8.07 -11.16
N ALA A 289 5.37 7.81 -9.85
CA ALA A 289 4.25 8.28 -9.04
C ALA A 289 4.16 9.81 -9.02
N LEU A 290 5.27 10.49 -8.78
CA LEU A 290 5.32 11.95 -8.77
C LEU A 290 4.99 12.56 -10.13
N GLU A 291 5.46 11.95 -11.20
CA GLU A 291 5.16 12.42 -12.56
C GLU A 291 3.68 12.24 -12.92
N ILE A 292 3.05 11.11 -12.56
CA ILE A 292 1.60 10.92 -12.74
C ILE A 292 0.83 11.98 -11.94
N LEU A 293 1.16 12.16 -10.66
CA LEU A 293 0.51 13.15 -9.79
C LEU A 293 0.64 14.57 -10.34
N ARG A 294 1.83 14.93 -10.86
CA ARG A 294 2.10 16.23 -11.48
C ARG A 294 1.27 16.45 -12.75
N GLN A 295 1.26 15.47 -13.66
CA GLN A 295 0.51 15.58 -14.93
C GLN A 295 -1.01 15.66 -14.70
N MET A 296 -1.50 15.06 -13.62
CA MET A 296 -2.90 15.11 -13.21
C MET A 296 -3.24 16.34 -12.36
N GLY A 297 -2.25 17.15 -11.95
CA GLY A 297 -2.46 18.34 -11.12
C GLY A 297 -2.76 18.06 -9.64
N TYR A 298 -2.45 16.85 -9.14
CA TYR A 298 -2.67 16.51 -7.73
C TYR A 298 -1.57 17.01 -6.80
N ILE A 299 -0.38 17.28 -7.34
CA ILE A 299 0.74 17.93 -6.63
C ILE A 299 1.27 19.09 -7.48
N GLY A 300 1.72 20.12 -6.80
CA GLY A 300 2.35 21.31 -7.40
C GLY A 300 3.86 21.34 -7.18
N GLN A 301 4.45 22.47 -7.52
CA GLN A 301 5.89 22.70 -7.43
C GLN A 301 6.40 22.56 -5.99
N LYS A 302 5.65 23.04 -4.99
CA LYS A 302 6.02 22.97 -3.57
C LYS A 302 6.21 21.52 -3.08
N GLU A 303 5.26 20.65 -3.40
CA GLU A 303 5.34 19.24 -3.01
C GLU A 303 6.46 18.51 -3.77
N LEU A 304 6.67 18.85 -5.04
CA LEU A 304 7.78 18.29 -5.82
C LEU A 304 9.12 18.67 -5.21
N GLU A 305 9.35 19.93 -4.87
CA GLU A 305 10.57 20.42 -4.25
C GLU A 305 10.83 19.74 -2.89
N ALA A 306 9.78 19.54 -2.08
CA ALA A 306 9.88 18.85 -0.79
C ALA A 306 10.28 17.37 -0.90
N LEU A 307 10.06 16.74 -2.07
CA LEU A 307 10.32 15.33 -2.34
C LEU A 307 11.52 15.12 -3.29
N ASP A 308 12.00 16.18 -3.95
CA ASP A 308 12.92 16.08 -5.08
C ASP A 308 14.28 15.47 -4.72
N SER A 309 14.86 15.85 -3.58
CA SER A 309 16.18 15.37 -3.17
C SER A 309 16.29 13.86 -3.07
N ASP A 310 15.21 13.20 -2.67
CA ASP A 310 15.17 11.76 -2.40
C ASP A 310 14.43 10.95 -3.48
N PHE A 311 13.40 11.53 -4.08
CA PHE A 311 12.41 10.80 -4.88
C PHE A 311 12.08 11.47 -6.22
N GLY A 312 12.66 12.60 -6.52
CA GLY A 312 12.31 13.44 -7.66
C GLY A 312 12.28 12.74 -9.01
N PRO A 313 11.53 13.29 -9.98
CA PRO A 313 11.40 12.73 -11.31
C PRO A 313 12.71 12.73 -12.10
N ILE A 314 13.68 13.54 -11.70
CA ILE A 314 15.03 13.59 -12.27
C ILE A 314 16.03 13.34 -11.15
N ARG A 315 16.84 12.30 -11.31
CA ARG A 315 17.86 11.93 -10.31
C ARG A 315 19.23 11.78 -10.95
N PRO A 316 20.29 12.40 -10.38
CA PRO A 316 21.65 12.23 -10.87
C PRO A 316 22.12 10.78 -10.62
N ILE A 317 22.80 10.22 -11.60
CA ILE A 317 23.52 8.95 -11.48
C ILE A 317 24.95 9.29 -11.12
N LEU A 318 25.38 8.83 -9.93
CA LEU A 318 26.73 9.09 -9.42
C LEU A 318 27.61 7.85 -9.58
N ASN A 319 28.86 8.04 -10.00
CA ASN A 319 29.88 6.99 -9.92
C ASN A 319 30.41 6.84 -8.49
N PRO A 320 31.31 5.86 -8.19
CA PRO A 320 31.90 5.69 -6.87
C PRO A 320 32.65 6.91 -6.34
N ARG A 321 33.15 7.79 -7.23
CA ARG A 321 33.78 9.07 -6.90
C ARG A 321 32.79 10.21 -6.63
N LYS A 322 31.48 9.91 -6.62
CA LYS A 322 30.38 10.89 -6.49
C LYS A 322 30.34 11.95 -7.62
N VAL A 323 30.91 11.64 -8.78
CA VAL A 323 30.81 12.47 -9.98
C VAL A 323 29.52 12.10 -10.71
N VAL A 324 28.76 13.11 -11.12
CA VAL A 324 27.54 12.92 -11.94
C VAL A 324 27.95 12.37 -13.30
N THR A 325 27.50 11.18 -13.65
CA THR A 325 27.79 10.48 -14.91
C THR A 325 26.59 10.40 -15.84
N GLY A 326 25.42 10.81 -15.35
CA GLY A 326 24.17 10.80 -16.09
C GLY A 326 22.99 11.15 -15.20
N GLU A 327 21.79 11.00 -15.73
CA GLU A 327 20.55 11.18 -14.98
C GLU A 327 19.54 10.08 -15.29
N ALA A 328 18.71 9.73 -14.30
CA ALA A 328 17.51 8.93 -14.48
C ALA A 328 16.31 9.86 -14.42
N ARG A 329 15.47 9.87 -15.46
CA ARG A 329 14.25 10.68 -15.52
C ARG A 329 13.08 9.91 -16.13
N THR A 330 11.88 10.34 -15.77
CA THR A 330 10.65 9.85 -16.39
C THR A 330 10.47 10.51 -17.76
N VAL A 331 10.11 9.70 -18.76
CA VAL A 331 9.86 10.15 -20.14
C VAL A 331 8.54 9.54 -20.65
N PHE A 332 7.43 10.03 -20.14
CA PHE A 332 6.10 9.64 -20.61
C PHE A 332 5.11 10.80 -20.50
N THR A 333 4.06 10.73 -21.31
CA THR A 333 2.88 11.58 -21.21
C THR A 333 1.66 10.70 -21.06
N LEU A 334 0.81 11.01 -20.08
CA LEU A 334 -0.46 10.34 -19.89
C LEU A 334 -1.40 10.70 -21.04
N LYS A 335 -2.05 9.69 -21.61
CA LYS A 335 -3.20 9.89 -22.47
C LYS A 335 -4.38 10.26 -21.56
N LYS A 336 -4.82 11.51 -21.64
CA LYS A 336 -6.05 11.94 -20.96
C LYS A 336 -7.25 11.49 -21.81
N GLU A 337 -8.27 10.98 -21.14
CA GLU A 337 -9.51 10.63 -21.81
C GLU A 337 -10.44 11.85 -21.80
N ASP A 338 -11.09 12.12 -22.92
CA ASP A 338 -12.00 13.27 -23.06
C ASP A 338 -13.21 13.09 -22.15
N SER A 339 -13.51 14.11 -21.34
CA SER A 339 -14.66 14.15 -20.42
C SER A 339 -16.02 14.26 -21.14
N SER A 340 -16.07 14.03 -22.44
CA SER A 340 -17.22 14.29 -23.32
C SER A 340 -17.92 13.01 -23.83
N GLN A 341 -18.03 11.96 -22.98
CA GLN A 341 -18.93 10.84 -23.27
C GLN A 341 -19.90 10.58 -22.14
#